data_db32017823486ad9de1c6f04223e6d62
#
_entry.id   db32017823486ad9de1c6f04223e6d62
#
_cell.length_a   1.000
_cell.length_b   1.000
_cell.length_c   1.000
_cell.angle_alpha   90.00
_cell.angle_beta   90.00
_cell.angle_gamma   90.00
#
_symmetry.space_group_name_H-M   'P 1'
#
loop_
_entity.id
_entity.type
_entity.pdbx_description
1 polymer ?
#
loop_
_entity_poly.entity_id
_entity_poly.type
_entity_poly.pdbx_seq_one_letter_code
_entity_poly.pdbx_strand_id
1 'polypeptide(L)'
;MPTRIPALWQPPVLFAHRGAKAHAPENTIEAFDLAVRLGATGLETDAWLTRDGQVVLDHDGWQRRFPRRWIADVERDRLDAHIPTLAELYAAVGTAHPISVDLKNPDTFDPIVAIAREHEALDRLWICHPELSLLQEWRDRAPDARLVNSTALERLERGPERRAAELAAARIDAVNLRQNQWSGGLTTLFHRFDVLCFGWDAHHERQLASLIDMGIDAVYSDYSDRMAAVASEYAD
;
A
#
# COMPACT_ATOMS: atom_id res chain seq x y z
N MET A 1 23.11 -3.15 -22.06
CA MET A 1 22.02 -3.25 -21.08
C MET A 1 20.79 -2.61 -21.69
N PRO A 2 19.59 -3.14 -21.55
CA PRO A 2 18.40 -2.40 -21.97
C PRO A 2 18.37 -1.07 -21.20
N THR A 3 17.96 -0.02 -21.86
CA THR A 3 17.88 1.32 -21.26
C THR A 3 16.76 1.29 -20.21
N ARG A 4 17.10 1.49 -18.94
CA ARG A 4 16.13 1.57 -17.84
C ARG A 4 15.18 2.75 -18.08
N ILE A 5 13.89 2.52 -17.90
CA ILE A 5 12.90 3.60 -17.96
C ILE A 5 12.99 4.38 -16.64
N PRO A 6 13.08 5.72 -16.66
CA PRO A 6 13.13 6.49 -15.43
C PRO A 6 11.78 6.41 -14.69
N ALA A 7 11.81 6.16 -13.38
CA ALA A 7 10.66 6.30 -12.51
C ALA A 7 10.43 7.77 -12.14
N LEU A 8 9.21 8.15 -11.79
CA LEU A 8 8.89 9.48 -11.24
C LEU A 8 9.33 9.64 -9.79
N TRP A 9 9.34 8.52 -9.04
CA TRP A 9 9.78 8.49 -7.65
C TRP A 9 11.03 7.61 -7.53
N GLN A 10 12.14 8.20 -7.09
CA GLN A 10 13.42 7.50 -6.95
C GLN A 10 14.07 7.78 -5.60
N PRO A 11 14.61 6.76 -4.92
CA PRO A 11 14.48 5.33 -5.24
C PRO A 11 13.02 4.85 -5.10
N PRO A 12 12.62 3.74 -5.75
CA PRO A 12 11.28 3.19 -5.60
C PRO A 12 11.00 2.78 -4.15
N VAL A 13 9.76 2.97 -3.69
CA VAL A 13 9.37 2.55 -2.36
C VAL A 13 9.22 1.03 -2.30
N LEU A 14 9.83 0.42 -1.29
CA LEU A 14 9.79 -1.02 -1.04
C LEU A 14 8.76 -1.30 0.07
N PHE A 15 7.50 -1.49 -0.32
CA PHE A 15 6.43 -1.79 0.62
C PHE A 15 6.44 -3.25 1.06
N ALA A 16 6.70 -3.52 2.33
CA ALA A 16 6.60 -4.84 2.93
C ALA A 16 5.12 -5.21 3.10
N HIS A 17 4.62 -6.15 2.29
CA HIS A 17 3.23 -6.59 2.25
C HIS A 17 2.84 -7.26 3.56
N ARG A 18 1.93 -6.62 4.31
CA ARG A 18 1.49 -7.00 5.66
C ARG A 18 2.67 -7.18 6.64
N GLY A 19 3.69 -6.33 6.51
CA GLY A 19 4.98 -6.50 7.15
C GLY A 19 5.86 -7.54 6.46
N ALA A 20 6.82 -8.13 7.17
CA ALA A 20 7.67 -9.20 6.65
C ALA A 20 6.91 -10.54 6.63
N LYS A 21 5.81 -10.63 5.90
CA LYS A 21 4.85 -11.76 5.89
C LYS A 21 5.50 -13.12 5.61
N ALA A 22 6.57 -13.16 4.81
CA ALA A 22 7.30 -14.40 4.55
C ALA A 22 8.09 -14.91 5.76
N HIS A 23 8.31 -14.08 6.78
CA HIS A 23 9.21 -14.35 7.91
C HIS A 23 8.54 -14.25 9.29
N ALA A 24 7.37 -13.59 9.39
CA ALA A 24 6.62 -13.38 10.62
C ALA A 24 5.11 -13.43 10.35
N PRO A 25 4.26 -13.60 11.37
CA PRO A 25 2.80 -13.53 11.22
C PRO A 25 2.37 -12.18 10.64
N GLU A 26 1.60 -12.21 9.56
CA GLU A 26 1.17 -11.01 8.82
C GLU A 26 0.37 -10.03 9.70
N ASN A 27 0.46 -8.74 9.39
CA ASN A 27 -0.26 -7.65 10.07
C ASN A 27 -0.02 -7.60 11.60
N THR A 28 1.18 -7.99 12.06
CA THR A 28 1.59 -7.86 13.47
C THR A 28 2.71 -6.84 13.64
N ILE A 29 2.83 -6.25 14.83
CA ILE A 29 3.94 -5.34 15.15
C ILE A 29 5.30 -6.00 14.91
N GLU A 30 5.42 -7.30 15.27
CA GLU A 30 6.63 -8.09 15.02
C GLU A 30 6.99 -8.13 13.52
N ALA A 31 5.99 -8.37 12.64
CA ALA A 31 6.20 -8.41 11.19
C ALA A 31 6.61 -7.06 10.62
N PHE A 32 6.03 -5.96 11.11
CA PHE A 32 6.38 -4.61 10.67
C PHE A 32 7.78 -4.19 11.13
N ASP A 33 8.13 -4.43 12.38
CA ASP A 33 9.47 -4.16 12.90
C ASP A 33 10.54 -5.00 12.17
N LEU A 34 10.25 -6.28 11.93
CA LEU A 34 11.14 -7.14 11.16
C LEU A 34 11.31 -6.63 9.72
N ALA A 35 10.24 -6.15 9.06
CA ALA A 35 10.30 -5.62 7.70
C ALA A 35 11.27 -4.44 7.60
N VAL A 36 11.20 -3.49 8.54
CA VAL A 36 12.13 -2.35 8.62
C VAL A 36 13.56 -2.83 8.79
N ARG A 37 13.80 -3.78 9.68
CA ARG A 37 15.14 -4.36 9.90
C ARG A 37 15.68 -5.09 8.69
N LEU A 38 14.82 -5.67 7.85
CA LEU A 38 15.17 -6.34 6.60
C LEU A 38 15.34 -5.38 5.41
N GLY A 39 15.21 -4.06 5.64
CA GLY A 39 15.48 -3.03 4.64
C GLY A 39 14.27 -2.58 3.83
N ALA A 40 13.06 -2.90 4.24
CA ALA A 40 11.86 -2.28 3.66
C ALA A 40 11.88 -0.77 3.89
N THR A 41 11.56 0.01 2.85
CA THR A 41 11.50 1.47 2.96
C THR A 41 10.07 2.00 3.16
N GLY A 42 9.08 1.11 3.06
CA GLY A 42 7.68 1.34 3.35
C GLY A 42 7.00 0.09 3.91
N LEU A 43 5.87 0.26 4.53
CA LEU A 43 5.06 -0.82 5.09
C LEU A 43 3.69 -0.87 4.41
N GLU A 44 3.15 -2.05 4.24
CA GLU A 44 1.80 -2.21 3.72
C GLU A 44 0.97 -3.02 4.69
N THR A 45 -0.32 -2.68 4.79
CA THR A 45 -1.28 -3.33 5.67
C THR A 45 -2.71 -3.17 5.16
N ASP A 46 -3.63 -3.93 5.73
CA ASP A 46 -5.06 -3.88 5.49
C ASP A 46 -5.78 -3.32 6.72
N ALA A 47 -6.74 -2.42 6.54
CA ALA A 47 -7.42 -1.78 7.65
C ALA A 47 -8.92 -2.08 7.70
N TRP A 48 -9.39 -2.35 8.91
CA TRP A 48 -10.78 -2.51 9.28
C TRP A 48 -11.17 -1.53 10.39
N LEU A 49 -12.46 -1.21 10.46
CA LEU A 49 -13.02 -0.46 11.56
C LEU A 49 -13.74 -1.40 12.53
N THR A 50 -13.41 -1.33 13.82
CA THR A 50 -14.15 -2.06 14.87
C THR A 50 -15.51 -1.40 15.16
N ARG A 51 -16.38 -2.09 15.90
CA ARG A 51 -17.68 -1.56 16.28
C ARG A 51 -17.59 -0.26 17.10
N ASP A 52 -16.54 -0.11 17.90
CA ASP A 52 -16.27 1.08 18.71
C ASP A 52 -15.36 2.12 17.99
N GLY A 53 -15.20 1.98 16.66
CA GLY A 53 -14.54 2.97 15.82
C GLY A 53 -13.01 2.96 15.85
N GLN A 54 -12.37 1.87 16.31
CA GLN A 54 -10.92 1.75 16.28
C GLN A 54 -10.44 1.20 14.93
N VAL A 55 -9.39 1.79 14.37
CA VAL A 55 -8.73 1.29 13.16
C VAL A 55 -7.74 0.20 13.52
N VAL A 56 -8.02 -1.02 13.07
CA VAL A 56 -7.21 -2.22 13.35
C VAL A 56 -6.68 -2.83 12.05
N LEU A 57 -5.55 -3.53 12.14
CA LEU A 57 -4.82 -4.04 11.01
C LEU A 57 -4.98 -5.56 10.89
N ASP A 58 -5.73 -6.00 9.87
CA ASP A 58 -5.98 -7.41 9.57
C ASP A 58 -6.43 -7.55 8.12
N HIS A 59 -6.04 -8.64 7.44
CA HIS A 59 -6.45 -8.84 6.04
C HIS A 59 -7.86 -9.38 5.92
N ASP A 60 -8.21 -10.39 6.71
CA ASP A 60 -9.41 -11.20 6.50
C ASP A 60 -10.67 -10.53 7.07
N GLY A 61 -10.51 -9.63 8.05
CA GLY A 61 -11.61 -8.98 8.77
C GLY A 61 -12.33 -9.91 9.76
N TRP A 62 -11.73 -11.06 10.06
CA TRP A 62 -12.31 -12.03 10.95
C TRP A 62 -11.44 -12.30 12.17
N GLN A 63 -12.03 -12.18 13.36
CA GLN A 63 -11.42 -12.73 14.55
C GLN A 63 -11.27 -14.25 14.41
N ARG A 64 -10.06 -14.77 14.61
CA ARG A 64 -9.76 -16.22 14.47
C ARG A 64 -10.27 -17.03 15.67
N ARG A 65 -10.51 -16.39 16.82
CA ARG A 65 -11.05 -17.02 18.03
C ARG A 65 -12.49 -17.49 17.83
N PHE A 66 -12.83 -18.65 18.38
CA PHE A 66 -14.20 -19.16 18.34
C PHE A 66 -15.07 -18.48 19.42
N PRO A 67 -16.32 -18.08 19.15
CA PRO A 67 -16.96 -18.09 17.84
C PRO A 67 -16.34 -17.05 16.88
N ARG A 68 -16.24 -17.40 15.59
CA ARG A 68 -15.73 -16.51 14.55
C ARG A 68 -16.65 -15.28 14.40
N ARG A 69 -16.10 -14.08 14.45
CA ARG A 69 -16.86 -12.83 14.34
C ARG A 69 -16.16 -11.86 13.41
N TRP A 70 -16.93 -11.05 12.70
CA TRP A 70 -16.38 -9.94 11.94
C TRP A 70 -15.76 -8.90 12.86
N ILE A 71 -14.65 -8.31 12.49
CA ILE A 71 -13.98 -7.22 13.21
C ILE A 71 -14.95 -6.04 13.39
N ALA A 72 -15.72 -5.71 12.35
CA ALA A 72 -16.71 -4.63 12.42
C ALA A 72 -17.84 -4.82 13.45
N ASP A 73 -18.07 -6.06 13.90
CA ASP A 73 -19.09 -6.39 14.90
C ASP A 73 -18.52 -6.46 16.34
N VAL A 74 -17.20 -6.27 16.51
CA VAL A 74 -16.49 -6.49 17.78
C VAL A 74 -15.83 -5.19 18.24
N GLU A 75 -15.85 -4.94 19.55
CA GLU A 75 -15.07 -3.86 20.17
C GLU A 75 -13.59 -4.22 20.22
N ARG A 76 -12.70 -3.23 20.16
CA ARG A 76 -11.25 -3.43 20.14
C ARG A 76 -10.74 -4.29 21.31
N ASP A 77 -11.28 -4.10 22.52
CA ASP A 77 -10.89 -4.84 23.72
C ASP A 77 -11.26 -6.34 23.69
N ARG A 78 -12.11 -6.72 22.72
CA ARG A 78 -12.56 -8.11 22.50
C ARG A 78 -11.81 -8.82 21.39
N LEU A 79 -10.99 -8.10 20.63
CA LEU A 79 -10.18 -8.68 19.57
C LEU A 79 -8.96 -9.43 20.12
N ASP A 80 -8.43 -10.31 19.29
CA ASP A 80 -7.19 -11.00 19.59
C ASP A 80 -6.04 -10.00 19.76
N ALA A 81 -5.20 -10.18 20.79
CA ALA A 81 -4.15 -9.23 21.17
C ALA A 81 -3.08 -9.02 20.08
N HIS A 82 -2.95 -9.95 19.15
CA HIS A 82 -1.99 -9.84 18.04
C HIS A 82 -2.46 -8.92 16.90
N ILE A 83 -3.73 -8.54 16.85
CA ILE A 83 -4.26 -7.59 15.86
C ILE A 83 -3.98 -6.16 16.36
N PRO A 84 -3.00 -5.43 15.81
CA PRO A 84 -2.68 -4.10 16.29
C PRO A 84 -3.64 -3.05 15.72
N THR A 85 -3.69 -1.89 16.38
CA THR A 85 -4.26 -0.68 15.79
C THR A 85 -3.22 0.05 14.94
N LEU A 86 -3.66 0.97 14.06
CA LEU A 86 -2.76 1.84 13.33
C LEU A 86 -1.93 2.75 14.27
N ALA A 87 -2.52 3.21 15.35
CA ALA A 87 -1.80 4.02 16.36
C ALA A 87 -0.70 3.20 17.05
N GLU A 88 -0.96 1.93 17.39
CA GLU A 88 0.06 1.02 17.92
C GLU A 88 1.18 0.75 16.90
N LEU A 89 0.87 0.66 15.60
CA LEU A 89 1.88 0.56 14.56
C LEU A 89 2.78 1.80 14.54
N TYR A 90 2.22 3.02 14.49
CA TYR A 90 3.02 4.26 14.54
C TYR A 90 3.86 4.36 15.82
N ALA A 91 3.30 3.96 16.96
CA ALA A 91 4.05 3.95 18.22
C ALA A 91 5.24 2.98 18.22
N ALA A 92 5.12 1.85 17.53
CA ALA A 92 6.14 0.80 17.49
C ALA A 92 7.26 1.10 16.49
N VAL A 93 6.93 1.51 15.26
CA VAL A 93 7.91 1.67 14.16
C VAL A 93 8.23 3.13 13.85
N GLY A 94 7.53 4.07 14.48
CA GLY A 94 7.64 5.49 14.17
C GLY A 94 6.92 5.88 12.88
N THR A 95 7.11 7.14 12.45
CA THR A 95 6.41 7.73 11.30
C THR A 95 7.35 8.03 10.11
N ALA A 96 8.60 7.57 10.17
CA ALA A 96 9.59 7.85 9.12
C ALA A 96 9.30 7.09 7.82
N HIS A 97 8.71 5.90 7.93
CA HIS A 97 8.39 5.04 6.78
C HIS A 97 6.98 5.34 6.25
N PRO A 98 6.79 5.47 4.92
CA PRO A 98 5.45 5.51 4.34
C PRO A 98 4.69 4.22 4.63
N ILE A 99 3.40 4.37 4.93
CA ILE A 99 2.49 3.24 5.13
C ILE A 99 1.46 3.24 4.01
N SER A 100 1.34 2.13 3.29
CA SER A 100 0.29 1.86 2.32
C SER A 100 -0.81 1.04 2.97
N VAL A 101 -2.05 1.49 2.88
CA VAL A 101 -3.17 0.83 3.57
C VAL A 101 -4.31 0.53 2.60
N ASP A 102 -4.64 -0.74 2.46
CA ASP A 102 -5.86 -1.19 1.78
C ASP A 102 -7.07 -1.03 2.72
N LEU A 103 -7.97 -0.10 2.40
CA LEU A 103 -9.21 0.06 3.16
C LEU A 103 -10.21 -1.03 2.77
N LYS A 104 -10.48 -1.95 3.71
CA LYS A 104 -11.48 -3.02 3.51
C LYS A 104 -12.90 -2.57 3.76
N ASN A 105 -13.08 -1.48 4.51
CA ASN A 105 -14.34 -0.79 4.74
C ASN A 105 -14.17 0.70 4.46
N PRO A 106 -14.96 1.31 3.55
CA PRO A 106 -14.88 2.75 3.26
C PRO A 106 -15.05 3.67 4.48
N ASP A 107 -15.80 3.25 5.50
CA ASP A 107 -16.00 4.02 6.74
C ASP A 107 -14.71 4.20 7.55
N THR A 108 -13.66 3.42 7.24
CA THR A 108 -12.34 3.55 7.86
C THR A 108 -11.58 4.80 7.41
N PHE A 109 -12.02 5.46 6.31
CA PHE A 109 -11.27 6.58 5.72
C PHE A 109 -11.06 7.76 6.68
N ASP A 110 -12.11 8.30 7.29
CA ASP A 110 -11.96 9.44 8.19
C ASP A 110 -11.16 9.10 9.47
N PRO A 111 -11.41 7.96 10.15
CA PRO A 111 -10.60 7.54 11.27
C PRO A 111 -9.10 7.39 10.93
N ILE A 112 -8.76 6.80 9.79
CA ILE A 112 -7.34 6.59 9.42
C ILE A 112 -6.65 7.92 9.14
N VAL A 113 -7.33 8.85 8.45
CA VAL A 113 -6.82 10.20 8.20
C VAL A 113 -6.61 10.97 9.50
N ALA A 114 -7.55 10.87 10.46
CA ALA A 114 -7.43 11.50 11.77
C ALA A 114 -6.21 10.97 12.53
N ILE A 115 -6.02 9.66 12.61
CA ILE A 115 -4.88 9.04 13.27
C ILE A 115 -3.56 9.49 12.60
N ALA A 116 -3.50 9.48 11.27
CA ALA A 116 -2.28 9.90 10.56
C ALA A 116 -1.95 11.38 10.79
N ARG A 117 -2.96 12.25 10.94
CA ARG A 117 -2.76 13.66 11.31
C ARG A 117 -2.23 13.81 12.73
N GLU A 118 -2.77 13.08 13.70
CA GLU A 118 -2.29 13.10 15.09
C GLU A 118 -0.82 12.69 15.20
N HIS A 119 -0.36 11.78 14.31
CA HIS A 119 1.01 11.32 14.26
C HIS A 119 1.91 12.11 13.29
N GLU A 120 1.41 13.21 12.69
CA GLU A 120 2.13 14.03 11.69
C GLU A 120 2.68 13.18 10.51
N ALA A 121 1.89 12.19 10.06
CA ALA A 121 2.28 11.19 9.07
C ALA A 121 1.37 11.13 7.83
N LEU A 122 0.42 12.09 7.68
CA LEU A 122 -0.56 12.04 6.60
C LEU A 122 0.08 12.12 5.20
N ASP A 123 1.16 12.87 5.04
CA ASP A 123 1.93 13.00 3.81
C ASP A 123 2.66 11.70 3.39
N ARG A 124 2.79 10.75 4.33
CA ARG A 124 3.38 9.43 4.15
C ARG A 124 2.36 8.28 4.21
N LEU A 125 1.06 8.61 4.36
CA LEU A 125 -0.01 7.63 4.33
C LEU A 125 -0.56 7.50 2.90
N TRP A 126 -0.46 6.29 2.32
CA TRP A 126 -0.98 5.91 1.02
C TRP A 126 -2.25 5.09 1.19
N ILE A 127 -3.39 5.60 0.78
CA ILE A 127 -4.69 4.95 0.94
C ILE A 127 -5.10 4.29 -0.36
N CYS A 128 -5.17 2.97 -0.35
CA CYS A 128 -5.49 2.15 -1.50
C CYS A 128 -6.97 1.76 -1.53
N HIS A 129 -7.60 1.90 -2.70
CA HIS A 129 -8.96 1.40 -2.94
C HIS A 129 -9.19 1.11 -4.43
N PRO A 130 -9.99 0.06 -4.80
CA PRO A 130 -10.28 -0.23 -6.20
C PRO A 130 -11.28 0.73 -6.85
N GLU A 131 -12.22 1.29 -6.08
CA GLU A 131 -13.30 2.13 -6.60
C GLU A 131 -12.85 3.58 -6.78
N LEU A 132 -12.76 4.03 -8.05
CA LEU A 132 -12.33 5.38 -8.39
C LEU A 132 -13.27 6.45 -7.83
N SER A 133 -14.58 6.20 -7.80
CA SER A 133 -15.57 7.14 -7.27
C SER A 133 -15.34 7.45 -5.78
N LEU A 134 -14.98 6.45 -4.97
CA LEU A 134 -14.62 6.67 -3.56
C LEU A 134 -13.33 7.46 -3.42
N LEU A 135 -12.31 7.16 -4.23
CA LEU A 135 -11.06 7.92 -4.22
C LEU A 135 -11.29 9.40 -4.58
N GLN A 136 -12.19 9.69 -5.53
CA GLN A 136 -12.57 11.06 -5.88
C GLN A 136 -13.25 11.78 -4.70
N GLU A 137 -14.19 11.12 -4.03
CA GLU A 137 -14.84 11.66 -2.82
C GLU A 137 -13.82 11.91 -1.71
N TRP A 138 -12.91 10.97 -1.47
CA TRP A 138 -11.88 11.08 -0.44
C TRP A 138 -10.86 12.18 -0.73
N ARG A 139 -10.55 12.43 -2.01
CA ARG A 139 -9.68 13.55 -2.40
C ARG A 139 -10.24 14.90 -1.96
N ASP A 140 -11.56 15.09 -2.04
CA ASP A 140 -12.21 16.33 -1.60
C ASP A 140 -12.21 16.47 -0.06
N ARG A 141 -12.28 15.34 0.66
CA ARG A 141 -12.30 15.31 2.14
C ARG A 141 -10.91 15.42 2.77
N ALA A 142 -9.88 14.90 2.11
CA ALA A 142 -8.49 14.93 2.57
C ALA A 142 -7.54 15.23 1.39
N PRO A 143 -7.42 16.51 0.98
CA PRO A 143 -6.61 16.88 -0.18
C PRO A 143 -5.12 16.57 -0.01
N ASP A 144 -4.63 16.42 1.22
CA ASP A 144 -3.23 16.14 1.54
C ASP A 144 -2.91 14.64 1.67
N ALA A 145 -3.92 13.76 1.65
CA ALA A 145 -3.71 12.31 1.69
C ALA A 145 -3.18 11.79 0.36
N ARG A 146 -2.35 10.74 0.38
CA ARG A 146 -1.93 10.02 -0.82
C ARG A 146 -2.96 8.96 -1.19
N LEU A 147 -3.49 9.00 -2.41
CA LEU A 147 -4.54 8.09 -2.86
C LEU A 147 -4.05 7.20 -4.00
N VAL A 148 -4.35 5.91 -3.91
CA VAL A 148 -3.90 4.89 -4.85
C VAL A 148 -5.09 4.12 -5.40
N ASN A 149 -5.26 4.11 -6.73
CA ASN A 149 -6.24 3.24 -7.37
C ASN A 149 -5.65 1.82 -7.53
N SER A 150 -5.96 0.95 -6.56
CA SER A 150 -5.53 -0.46 -6.57
C SER A 150 -6.53 -1.28 -7.40
N THR A 151 -6.13 -1.69 -8.61
CA THR A 151 -7.04 -2.29 -9.59
C THR A 151 -6.35 -3.37 -10.43
N ALA A 152 -6.95 -3.77 -11.54
CA ALA A 152 -6.40 -4.70 -12.51
C ALA A 152 -6.66 -4.21 -13.94
N LEU A 153 -5.79 -4.54 -14.91
CA LEU A 153 -5.91 -4.06 -16.30
C LEU A 153 -7.27 -4.42 -16.92
N GLU A 154 -7.78 -5.62 -16.65
CA GLU A 154 -9.07 -6.09 -17.16
C GLU A 154 -10.28 -5.31 -16.61
N ARG A 155 -10.09 -4.55 -15.53
CA ARG A 155 -11.12 -3.65 -14.97
C ARG A 155 -11.07 -2.24 -15.54
N LEU A 156 -10.10 -1.93 -16.40
CA LEU A 156 -9.98 -0.64 -17.08
C LEU A 156 -10.84 -0.62 -18.35
N GLU A 157 -12.16 -0.57 -18.19
CA GLU A 157 -13.18 -0.74 -19.25
C GLU A 157 -12.92 0.11 -20.50
N ARG A 158 -12.29 1.29 -20.35
CA ARG A 158 -11.99 2.24 -21.44
C ARG A 158 -10.49 2.30 -21.75
N GLY A 159 -9.73 1.30 -21.29
CA GLY A 159 -8.29 1.20 -21.49
C GLY A 159 -7.45 2.09 -20.55
N PRO A 160 -6.14 1.83 -20.50
CA PRO A 160 -5.23 2.45 -19.55
C PRO A 160 -5.02 3.96 -19.78
N GLU A 161 -5.03 4.44 -21.02
CA GLU A 161 -4.86 5.87 -21.33
C GLU A 161 -6.02 6.70 -20.77
N ARG A 162 -7.25 6.22 -20.94
CA ARG A 162 -8.42 6.87 -20.35
C ARG A 162 -8.36 6.89 -18.83
N ARG A 163 -7.97 5.75 -18.21
CA ARG A 163 -7.81 5.67 -16.76
C ARG A 163 -6.72 6.62 -16.27
N ALA A 164 -5.56 6.72 -16.94
CA ALA A 164 -4.52 7.65 -16.57
C ALA A 164 -5.02 9.11 -16.56
N ALA A 165 -5.77 9.50 -17.59
CA ALA A 165 -6.38 10.82 -17.67
C ALA A 165 -7.43 11.06 -16.54
N GLU A 166 -8.24 10.04 -16.20
CA GLU A 166 -9.22 10.12 -15.11
C GLU A 166 -8.54 10.26 -13.75
N LEU A 167 -7.47 9.51 -13.49
CA LEU A 167 -6.67 9.60 -12.26
C LEU A 167 -6.03 10.99 -12.11
N ALA A 168 -5.38 11.49 -13.16
CA ALA A 168 -4.78 12.83 -13.17
C ALA A 168 -5.83 13.93 -12.93
N ALA A 169 -6.97 13.87 -13.62
CA ALA A 169 -8.06 14.84 -13.45
C ALA A 169 -8.63 14.83 -12.03
N ALA A 170 -8.69 13.66 -11.40
CA ALA A 170 -9.12 13.46 -10.02
C ALA A 170 -8.01 13.70 -8.99
N ARG A 171 -6.79 14.02 -9.40
CA ARG A 171 -5.62 14.19 -8.52
C ARG A 171 -5.35 12.95 -7.67
N ILE A 172 -5.53 11.75 -8.26
CA ILE A 172 -5.15 10.49 -7.62
C ILE A 172 -3.67 10.25 -7.89
N ASP A 173 -2.90 9.98 -6.84
CA ASP A 173 -1.44 10.01 -6.88
C ASP A 173 -0.84 8.79 -7.60
N ALA A 174 -1.44 7.61 -7.47
CA ALA A 174 -0.88 6.39 -8.02
C ALA A 174 -1.92 5.40 -8.53
N VAL A 175 -1.48 4.51 -9.40
CA VAL A 175 -2.19 3.28 -9.79
C VAL A 175 -1.38 2.07 -9.34
N ASN A 176 -2.06 1.07 -8.75
CA ASN A 176 -1.44 -0.17 -8.32
C ASN A 176 -2.01 -1.35 -9.10
N LEU A 177 -1.14 -2.07 -9.82
CA LEU A 177 -1.48 -3.27 -10.61
C LEU A 177 -0.60 -4.45 -10.19
N ARG A 178 -1.07 -5.67 -10.49
CA ARG A 178 -0.27 -6.85 -10.28
C ARG A 178 1.01 -6.82 -11.14
N GLN A 179 2.12 -7.32 -10.60
CA GLN A 179 3.45 -7.24 -11.21
C GLN A 179 3.50 -7.71 -12.68
N ASN A 180 2.72 -8.75 -13.04
CA ASN A 180 2.68 -9.29 -14.40
C ASN A 180 1.82 -8.50 -15.39
N GLN A 181 1.13 -7.47 -14.94
CA GLN A 181 0.33 -6.57 -15.78
C GLN A 181 1.13 -5.34 -16.24
N TRP A 182 2.30 -5.12 -15.66
CA TRP A 182 3.16 -3.99 -16.02
C TRP A 182 3.99 -4.27 -17.28
N SER A 183 4.24 -3.22 -18.02
CA SER A 183 5.21 -3.13 -19.10
C SER A 183 5.83 -1.73 -19.13
N GLY A 184 7.02 -1.57 -19.72
CA GLY A 184 7.66 -0.25 -19.84
C GLY A 184 6.81 0.77 -20.60
N GLY A 185 6.01 0.33 -21.57
CA GLY A 185 5.05 1.19 -22.25
C GLY A 185 3.92 1.67 -21.35
N LEU A 186 3.45 0.80 -20.43
CA LEU A 186 2.36 1.13 -19.52
C LEU A 186 2.84 2.09 -18.40
N THR A 187 4.03 1.89 -17.83
CA THR A 187 4.60 2.82 -16.86
C THR A 187 4.81 4.19 -17.51
N THR A 188 5.42 4.24 -18.69
CA THR A 188 5.59 5.50 -19.45
C THR A 188 4.25 6.19 -19.72
N LEU A 189 3.20 5.43 -20.02
CA LEU A 189 1.86 5.98 -20.24
C LEU A 189 1.34 6.71 -18.99
N PHE A 190 1.32 6.05 -17.82
CA PHE A 190 0.84 6.67 -16.58
C PHE A 190 1.71 7.84 -16.13
N HIS A 191 3.05 7.74 -16.28
CA HIS A 191 3.98 8.82 -15.96
C HIS A 191 3.76 10.08 -16.80
N ARG A 192 3.30 9.98 -18.06
CA ARG A 192 2.92 11.14 -18.88
C ARG A 192 1.74 11.92 -18.32
N PHE A 193 0.99 11.34 -17.40
CA PHE A 193 -0.10 11.97 -16.68
C PHE A 193 0.25 12.30 -15.21
N ASP A 194 1.54 12.22 -14.85
CA ASP A 194 2.05 12.41 -13.48
C ASP A 194 1.41 11.45 -12.47
N VAL A 195 1.01 10.26 -12.90
CA VAL A 195 0.47 9.19 -12.06
C VAL A 195 1.57 8.17 -11.77
N LEU A 196 1.87 7.94 -10.50
CA LEU A 196 2.85 6.96 -10.03
C LEU A 196 2.37 5.53 -10.31
N CYS A 197 3.32 4.64 -10.55
CA CYS A 197 3.09 3.23 -10.89
C CYS A 197 3.56 2.31 -9.78
N PHE A 198 2.65 1.55 -9.17
CA PHE A 198 2.94 0.60 -8.10
C PHE A 198 2.70 -0.83 -8.57
N GLY A 199 3.59 -1.76 -8.17
CA GLY A 199 3.53 -3.16 -8.58
C GLY A 199 3.44 -4.11 -7.40
N TRP A 200 2.34 -4.89 -7.27
CA TRP A 200 2.17 -5.85 -6.21
C TRP A 200 2.40 -7.30 -6.65
N ASP A 201 2.55 -8.24 -5.68
CA ASP A 201 2.82 -9.67 -5.89
C ASP A 201 4.21 -9.95 -6.50
N ALA A 202 5.20 -9.09 -6.19
CA ALA A 202 6.56 -9.22 -6.69
C ALA A 202 7.47 -9.97 -5.69
N HIS A 203 7.43 -11.31 -5.71
CA HIS A 203 8.10 -12.16 -4.71
C HIS A 203 9.45 -12.71 -5.14
N HIS A 204 9.77 -12.64 -6.43
CA HIS A 204 11.02 -13.16 -7.00
C HIS A 204 11.93 -12.03 -7.48
N GLU A 205 13.23 -12.19 -7.30
CA GLU A 205 14.26 -11.23 -7.70
C GLU A 205 14.09 -10.76 -9.16
N ARG A 206 13.83 -11.71 -10.08
CA ARG A 206 13.59 -11.39 -11.49
C ARG A 206 12.36 -10.50 -11.70
N GLN A 207 11.29 -10.65 -10.91
CA GLN A 207 10.09 -9.83 -10.99
C GLN A 207 10.40 -8.42 -10.49
N LEU A 208 11.09 -8.31 -9.36
CA LEU A 208 11.53 -7.05 -8.75
C LEU A 208 12.44 -6.27 -9.70
N ALA A 209 13.50 -6.91 -10.22
CA ALA A 209 14.41 -6.32 -11.20
C ALA A 209 13.66 -5.85 -12.46
N SER A 210 12.76 -6.68 -13.00
CA SER A 210 11.95 -6.33 -14.17
C SER A 210 11.07 -5.11 -13.94
N LEU A 211 10.42 -4.98 -12.77
CA LEU A 211 9.62 -3.82 -12.42
C LEU A 211 10.48 -2.55 -12.31
N ILE A 212 11.66 -2.64 -11.67
CA ILE A 212 12.58 -1.51 -11.55
C ILE A 212 13.07 -1.07 -12.93
N ASP A 213 13.41 -2.01 -13.84
CA ASP A 213 13.81 -1.69 -15.23
C ASP A 213 12.69 -1.02 -16.02
N MET A 214 11.43 -1.33 -15.72
CA MET A 214 10.25 -0.71 -16.31
C MET A 214 9.95 0.70 -15.75
N GLY A 215 10.68 1.17 -14.74
CA GLY A 215 10.46 2.49 -14.11
C GLY A 215 9.33 2.49 -13.09
N ILE A 216 9.12 1.40 -12.35
CA ILE A 216 8.12 1.36 -11.28
C ILE A 216 8.51 2.31 -10.13
N ASP A 217 7.52 2.94 -9.49
CA ASP A 217 7.72 3.89 -8.39
C ASP A 217 7.63 3.24 -7.01
N ALA A 218 6.90 2.12 -6.90
CA ALA A 218 6.84 1.31 -5.69
C ALA A 218 6.57 -0.15 -6.01
N VAL A 219 7.06 -1.04 -5.14
CA VAL A 219 6.81 -2.49 -5.22
C VAL A 219 6.30 -3.02 -3.90
N TYR A 220 5.44 -4.05 -3.96
CA TYR A 220 4.94 -4.78 -2.80
C TYR A 220 5.40 -6.23 -2.86
N SER A 221 6.00 -6.72 -1.78
CA SER A 221 6.45 -8.09 -1.66
C SER A 221 6.28 -8.64 -0.24
N ASP A 222 6.06 -9.95 -0.15
CA ASP A 222 6.12 -10.69 1.12
C ASP A 222 7.56 -10.82 1.64
N TYR A 223 8.57 -10.65 0.75
CA TYR A 223 9.99 -10.89 1.00
C TYR A 223 10.76 -9.56 1.06
N SER A 224 10.76 -8.92 2.22
CA SER A 224 11.43 -7.62 2.43
C SER A 224 12.93 -7.66 2.16
N ASP A 225 13.59 -8.73 2.58
CA ASP A 225 15.01 -8.99 2.36
C ASP A 225 15.37 -9.06 0.88
N ARG A 226 14.57 -9.76 0.06
CA ARG A 226 14.78 -9.84 -1.40
C ARG A 226 14.56 -8.48 -2.08
N MET A 227 13.51 -7.74 -1.67
CA MET A 227 13.29 -6.40 -2.20
C MET A 227 14.50 -5.50 -1.96
N ALA A 228 15.00 -5.48 -0.72
CA ALA A 228 16.15 -4.66 -0.34
C ALA A 228 17.41 -5.08 -1.10
N ALA A 229 17.67 -6.39 -1.23
CA ALA A 229 18.81 -6.91 -1.97
C ALA A 229 18.79 -6.48 -3.44
N VAL A 230 17.66 -6.70 -4.14
CA VAL A 230 17.53 -6.30 -5.54
C VAL A 230 17.62 -4.78 -5.69
N ALA A 231 16.93 -3.99 -4.86
CA ALA A 231 16.96 -2.53 -4.95
C ALA A 231 18.38 -1.96 -4.73
N SER A 232 19.20 -2.61 -3.91
CA SER A 232 20.59 -2.19 -3.68
C SER A 232 21.48 -2.30 -4.93
N GLU A 233 21.16 -3.22 -5.86
CA GLU A 233 21.88 -3.35 -7.14
C GLU A 233 21.55 -2.18 -8.11
N TYR A 234 20.53 -1.41 -7.82
CA TYR A 234 20.04 -0.26 -8.61
C TYR A 234 20.33 1.09 -7.95
N ALA A 235 21.05 1.11 -6.83
CA ALA A 235 21.30 2.30 -6.00
C ALA A 235 22.49 3.18 -6.47
N ASP A 236 22.93 3.06 -7.73
CA ASP A 236 24.05 3.83 -8.32
C ASP A 236 23.60 5.20 -8.85
#